data_505ce2ce38599e6e493d95c89ee95f1f
#
_entry.id   505ce2ce38599e6e493d95c89ee95f1f
#
_cell.length_a   1.000
_cell.length_b   1.000
_cell.length_c   1.000
_cell.angle_alpha   90.00
_cell.angle_beta   90.00
_cell.angle_gamma   90.00
#
_symmetry.space_group_name_H-M   'P 1'
#
loop_
_entity.id
_entity.type
_entity.pdbx_description
1 polymer ?
#
loop_
_entity_poly.entity_id
_entity_poly.type
_entity_poly.pdbx_seq_one_letter_code
_entity_poly.pdbx_strand_id
1 'polypeptide(L)'
;MVLLGRSGLPDARHRIYNPSVSRASSLYRLQQTDLSIDQAQGKLAAVEAELAEHGPVERARQAAAQAEHELRQSAQGMRAAEDAVAIQREKMAQVDGRLYGGAVHNPKELQELQAEAEALRRHLAILEDRLLEMMQIAEDAETAAQGAQARLELAEADSSGRESGLKKQRETLTVLLDQHAEEREAAEVGVRPEDLELYRSLRKGPGSLAVAEMQDDTCSACGVSLSASARQEVRSGPSLIRCRQCGRILYAS
;
A
#
# COMPACT_ATOMS: atom_id res chain seq x y z
N MET A 1 -37.44 57.48 27.32
CA MET A 1 -38.14 56.18 27.48
C MET A 1 -38.43 55.69 26.05
N VAL A 2 -37.51 54.94 25.50
CA VAL A 2 -37.56 54.42 24.10
C VAL A 2 -37.64 52.91 24.19
N LEU A 3 -38.74 52.34 23.73
CA LEU A 3 -38.99 50.92 23.66
C LEU A 3 -38.25 50.32 22.47
N LEU A 4 -37.28 49.46 22.74
CA LEU A 4 -36.58 48.64 21.75
C LEU A 4 -37.49 47.47 21.32
N GLY A 5 -37.95 47.55 20.08
CA GLY A 5 -38.67 46.47 19.41
C GLY A 5 -37.78 45.19 19.25
N ARG A 6 -38.27 44.08 19.71
CA ARG A 6 -37.70 42.74 19.44
C ARG A 6 -37.94 42.42 17.96
N SER A 7 -36.89 42.40 17.17
CA SER A 7 -36.88 41.81 15.84
C SER A 7 -36.89 40.28 15.99
N GLY A 8 -38.04 39.67 15.71
CA GLY A 8 -38.16 38.20 15.62
C GLY A 8 -37.32 37.67 14.46
N LEU A 9 -36.44 36.73 14.76
CA LEU A 9 -35.76 35.90 13.76
C LEU A 9 -36.82 35.09 12.99
N PRO A 10 -36.76 34.96 11.68
CA PRO A 10 -37.71 34.15 10.92
C PRO A 10 -37.47 32.69 11.28
N ASP A 11 -38.56 32.02 11.62
CA ASP A 11 -38.63 30.57 11.91
C ASP A 11 -38.17 29.78 10.66
N ALA A 12 -37.03 29.12 10.76
CA ALA A 12 -36.35 28.39 9.69
C ALA A 12 -37.08 27.09 9.25
N ARG A 13 -38.39 26.98 9.46
CA ARG A 13 -39.19 25.79 9.23
C ARG A 13 -40.08 25.81 8.01
N HIS A 14 -39.97 26.78 7.12
CA HIS A 14 -40.69 26.76 5.85
C HIS A 14 -39.85 26.00 4.81
N ARG A 15 -39.86 24.67 4.92
CA ARG A 15 -39.38 23.79 3.84
C ARG A 15 -40.23 24.05 2.59
N ILE A 16 -39.62 24.63 1.56
CA ILE A 16 -40.29 24.86 0.27
C ILE A 16 -40.47 23.48 -0.38
N TYR A 17 -41.62 22.85 -0.14
CA TYR A 17 -42.08 21.68 -0.86
C TYR A 17 -42.43 22.11 -2.29
N ASN A 18 -41.67 21.62 -3.30
CA ASN A 18 -42.03 21.85 -4.71
C ASN A 18 -42.97 20.71 -5.18
N PRO A 19 -44.26 21.01 -5.39
CA PRO A 19 -45.26 19.99 -5.74
C PRO A 19 -45.09 19.38 -7.16
N SER A 20 -44.15 19.91 -7.97
CA SER A 20 -43.88 19.44 -9.33
C SER A 20 -42.90 18.23 -9.36
N VAL A 21 -42.23 17.87 -8.27
CA VAL A 21 -41.31 16.75 -8.19
C VAL A 21 -41.97 15.62 -7.41
N SER A 22 -42.05 14.43 -8.00
CA SER A 22 -42.65 13.29 -7.32
C SER A 22 -41.81 12.89 -6.09
N ARG A 23 -42.45 12.40 -5.02
CA ARG A 23 -41.79 11.93 -3.79
C ARG A 23 -40.71 10.86 -4.10
N ALA A 24 -41.02 9.93 -5.04
CA ALA A 24 -40.09 8.92 -5.46
C ALA A 24 -38.89 9.49 -6.23
N SER A 25 -39.10 10.54 -7.04
CA SER A 25 -38.03 11.25 -7.74
C SER A 25 -37.04 11.92 -6.80
N SER A 26 -37.52 12.55 -5.72
CA SER A 26 -36.64 13.15 -4.70
C SER A 26 -35.77 12.07 -4.02
N LEU A 27 -36.36 10.93 -3.67
CA LEU A 27 -35.62 9.80 -3.07
C LEU A 27 -34.67 9.15 -4.07
N TYR A 28 -35.04 9.10 -5.34
CA TYR A 28 -34.15 8.57 -6.39
C TYR A 28 -32.90 9.45 -6.55
N ARG A 29 -33.08 10.78 -6.59
CA ARG A 29 -31.93 11.72 -6.61
C ARG A 29 -31.04 11.56 -5.38
N LEU A 30 -31.61 11.48 -4.18
CA LEU A 30 -30.86 11.23 -2.96
C LEU A 30 -30.07 9.91 -3.07
N GLN A 31 -30.68 8.86 -3.60
CA GLN A 31 -30.00 7.59 -3.82
C GLN A 31 -28.82 7.71 -4.80
N GLN A 32 -28.96 8.46 -5.90
CA GLN A 32 -27.84 8.65 -6.83
C GLN A 32 -26.65 9.32 -6.15
N THR A 33 -26.90 10.37 -5.36
CA THR A 33 -25.84 11.01 -4.57
C THR A 33 -25.21 10.07 -3.54
N ASP A 34 -26.05 9.31 -2.82
CA ASP A 34 -25.57 8.32 -1.85
C ASP A 34 -24.71 7.23 -2.50
N LEU A 35 -25.06 6.76 -3.71
CA LEU A 35 -24.26 5.80 -4.47
C LEU A 35 -22.93 6.39 -4.93
N SER A 36 -22.92 7.67 -5.30
CA SER A 36 -21.69 8.40 -5.65
C SER A 36 -20.76 8.52 -4.44
N ILE A 37 -21.31 8.80 -3.26
CA ILE A 37 -20.57 8.81 -1.98
C ILE A 37 -19.98 7.45 -1.69
N ASP A 38 -20.79 6.38 -1.75
CA ASP A 38 -20.31 5.01 -1.50
C ASP A 38 -19.15 4.63 -2.45
N GLN A 39 -19.28 4.99 -3.72
CA GLN A 39 -18.24 4.73 -4.72
C GLN A 39 -16.95 5.52 -4.42
N ALA A 40 -17.09 6.80 -4.07
CA ALA A 40 -15.94 7.64 -3.74
C ALA A 40 -15.26 7.16 -2.44
N GLN A 41 -16.03 6.78 -1.42
CA GLN A 41 -15.51 6.19 -0.19
C GLN A 41 -14.78 4.86 -0.44
N GLY A 42 -15.33 4.00 -1.28
CA GLY A 42 -14.68 2.74 -1.67
C GLY A 42 -13.33 2.97 -2.37
N LYS A 43 -13.27 3.96 -3.27
CA LYS A 43 -12.03 4.36 -3.93
C LYS A 43 -11.02 4.98 -2.94
N LEU A 44 -11.50 5.81 -2.02
CA LEU A 44 -10.65 6.41 -0.99
C LEU A 44 -10.03 5.35 -0.09
N ALA A 45 -10.84 4.39 0.38
CA ALA A 45 -10.35 3.28 1.19
C ALA A 45 -9.30 2.42 0.46
N ALA A 46 -9.46 2.20 -0.86
CA ALA A 46 -8.47 1.50 -1.66
C ALA A 46 -7.16 2.29 -1.77
N VAL A 47 -7.23 3.60 -2.03
CA VAL A 47 -6.05 4.48 -2.07
C VAL A 47 -5.33 4.53 -0.72
N GLU A 48 -6.06 4.58 0.39
CA GLU A 48 -5.48 4.57 1.74
C GLU A 48 -4.81 3.22 2.06
N ALA A 49 -5.39 2.11 1.63
CA ALA A 49 -4.79 0.79 1.77
C ALA A 49 -3.47 0.69 0.97
N GLU A 50 -3.44 1.21 -0.26
CA GLU A 50 -2.22 1.25 -1.08
C GLU A 50 -1.15 2.18 -0.46
N LEU A 51 -1.54 3.31 0.12
CA LEU A 51 -0.61 4.22 0.83
C LEU A 51 -0.01 3.58 2.08
N ALA A 52 -0.71 2.67 2.72
CA ALA A 52 -0.24 1.93 3.89
C ALA A 52 0.68 0.75 3.54
N GLU A 53 0.82 0.40 2.25
CA GLU A 53 1.64 -0.73 1.81
C GLU A 53 3.11 -0.32 1.62
N HIS A 54 3.96 -0.62 2.61
CA HIS A 54 5.41 -0.41 2.57
C HIS A 54 6.22 -1.69 2.30
N GLY A 55 5.55 -2.82 2.06
CA GLY A 55 6.13 -4.14 1.97
C GLY A 55 7.29 -4.29 0.96
N PRO A 56 7.22 -3.74 -0.26
CA PRO A 56 8.31 -3.84 -1.23
C PRO A 56 9.60 -3.15 -0.78
N VAL A 57 9.49 -1.92 -0.26
CA VAL A 57 10.66 -1.15 0.23
C VAL A 57 11.27 -1.83 1.45
N GLU A 58 10.44 -2.31 2.37
CA GLU A 58 10.93 -2.98 3.58
C GLU A 58 11.67 -4.29 3.23
N ARG A 59 11.16 -5.08 2.31
CA ARG A 59 11.87 -6.28 1.82
C ARG A 59 13.21 -5.93 1.15
N ALA A 60 13.25 -4.88 0.33
CA ALA A 60 14.49 -4.42 -0.31
C ALA A 60 15.51 -3.92 0.73
N ARG A 61 15.05 -3.21 1.77
CA ARG A 61 15.89 -2.73 2.87
C ARG A 61 16.47 -3.87 3.68
N GLN A 62 15.68 -4.88 4.01
CA GLN A 62 16.16 -6.07 4.70
C GLN A 62 17.18 -6.84 3.86
N ALA A 63 16.95 -6.99 2.56
CA ALA A 63 17.89 -7.64 1.65
C ALA A 63 19.21 -6.86 1.54
N ALA A 64 19.17 -5.52 1.46
CA ALA A 64 20.38 -4.68 1.44
C ALA A 64 21.16 -4.78 2.77
N ALA A 65 20.48 -4.73 3.90
CA ALA A 65 21.11 -4.89 5.22
C ALA A 65 21.77 -6.26 5.40
N GLN A 66 21.13 -7.32 4.90
CA GLN A 66 21.68 -8.67 4.93
C GLN A 66 22.93 -8.79 4.05
N ALA A 67 22.88 -8.30 2.81
CA ALA A 67 24.02 -8.33 1.89
C ALA A 67 25.21 -7.50 2.42
N GLU A 68 24.95 -6.36 3.04
CA GLU A 68 25.99 -5.56 3.69
C GLU A 68 26.62 -6.29 4.90
N HIS A 69 25.80 -7.03 5.66
CA HIS A 69 26.32 -7.86 6.75
C HIS A 69 27.25 -8.98 6.22
N GLU A 70 26.87 -9.65 5.16
CA GLU A 70 27.65 -10.69 4.48
C GLU A 70 28.97 -10.11 3.92
N LEU A 71 28.92 -8.93 3.31
CA LEU A 71 30.12 -8.21 2.84
C LEU A 71 31.09 -7.92 4.02
N ARG A 72 30.58 -7.45 5.15
CA ARG A 72 31.44 -7.21 6.33
C ARG A 72 32.08 -8.50 6.85
N GLN A 73 31.33 -9.61 6.85
CA GLN A 73 31.86 -10.90 7.28
C GLN A 73 32.93 -11.45 6.32
N SER A 74 32.69 -11.38 5.02
CA SER A 74 33.62 -11.84 3.99
C SER A 74 34.92 -11.01 4.01
N ALA A 75 34.81 -9.68 4.16
CA ALA A 75 35.98 -8.81 4.29
C ALA A 75 36.81 -9.11 5.55
N GLN A 76 36.17 -9.48 6.67
CA GLN A 76 36.89 -9.93 7.87
C GLN A 76 37.60 -11.27 7.63
N GLY A 77 36.92 -12.21 6.94
CA GLY A 77 37.53 -13.50 6.58
C GLY A 77 38.75 -13.34 5.66
N MET A 78 38.66 -12.46 4.66
CA MET A 78 39.76 -12.15 3.76
C MET A 78 40.96 -11.57 4.52
N ARG A 79 40.75 -10.56 5.39
CA ARG A 79 41.83 -9.98 6.21
C ARG A 79 42.49 -11.02 7.10
N ALA A 80 41.72 -11.92 7.72
CA ALA A 80 42.30 -12.99 8.54
C ALA A 80 43.16 -13.97 7.72
N ALA A 81 42.77 -14.23 6.46
CA ALA A 81 43.58 -15.04 5.55
C ALA A 81 44.87 -14.33 5.10
N GLU A 82 44.78 -13.02 4.82
CA GLU A 82 45.95 -12.17 4.53
C GLU A 82 46.96 -12.17 5.68
N ASP A 83 46.49 -11.97 6.92
CA ASP A 83 47.30 -12.03 8.12
C ASP A 83 47.98 -13.38 8.28
N ALA A 84 47.26 -14.49 8.03
CA ALA A 84 47.83 -15.85 8.12
C ALA A 84 48.96 -16.07 7.11
N VAL A 85 48.78 -15.61 5.87
CA VAL A 85 49.82 -15.63 4.83
C VAL A 85 51.03 -14.78 5.23
N ALA A 86 50.81 -13.57 5.73
CA ALA A 86 51.87 -12.69 6.17
C ALA A 86 52.71 -13.31 7.30
N ILE A 87 52.06 -13.87 8.34
CA ILE A 87 52.72 -14.55 9.43
C ILE A 87 53.53 -15.77 8.95
N GLN A 88 52.96 -16.55 8.02
CA GLN A 88 53.64 -17.72 7.49
C GLN A 88 54.87 -17.34 6.64
N ARG A 89 54.77 -16.27 5.84
CA ARG A 89 55.90 -15.73 5.06
C ARG A 89 57.02 -15.21 5.97
N GLU A 90 56.69 -14.58 7.07
CA GLU A 90 57.69 -14.13 8.06
C GLU A 90 58.42 -15.33 8.67
N LYS A 91 57.70 -16.37 9.12
CA LYS A 91 58.31 -17.63 9.63
C LYS A 91 59.25 -18.25 8.59
N MET A 92 58.82 -18.35 7.36
CA MET A 92 59.62 -18.89 6.27
C MET A 92 60.90 -18.05 6.07
N ALA A 93 60.83 -16.71 6.07
CA ALA A 93 61.98 -15.85 5.94
C ALA A 93 62.98 -16.03 7.09
N GLN A 94 62.51 -16.26 8.32
CA GLN A 94 63.37 -16.56 9.49
C GLN A 94 64.12 -17.89 9.32
N VAL A 95 63.44 -18.97 8.87
CA VAL A 95 64.08 -20.23 8.65
C VAL A 95 65.04 -20.19 7.47
N ASP A 96 64.66 -19.56 6.34
CA ASP A 96 65.57 -19.38 5.18
C ASP A 96 66.81 -18.53 5.58
N GLY A 97 66.65 -17.47 6.42
CA GLY A 97 67.75 -16.71 6.96
C GLY A 97 68.75 -17.52 7.80
N ARG A 98 68.23 -18.48 8.57
CA ARG A 98 69.09 -19.45 9.32
C ARG A 98 69.76 -20.47 8.44
N LEU A 99 69.04 -20.98 7.42
CA LEU A 99 69.52 -22.03 6.52
C LEU A 99 70.62 -21.51 5.58
N TYR A 100 70.45 -20.29 5.06
CA TYR A 100 71.37 -19.73 4.06
C TYR A 100 72.33 -18.64 4.63
N GLY A 101 72.13 -18.21 5.86
CA GLY A 101 72.92 -17.15 6.49
C GLY A 101 74.34 -17.54 6.93
N GLY A 102 74.73 -18.83 6.74
CA GLY A 102 76.09 -19.31 6.99
C GLY A 102 76.44 -19.47 8.51
N ALA A 103 75.48 -19.35 9.41
CA ALA A 103 75.72 -19.49 10.84
C ALA A 103 75.64 -20.97 11.35
N VAL A 104 74.93 -21.83 10.61
CA VAL A 104 74.73 -23.22 10.97
C VAL A 104 75.68 -24.10 10.10
N HIS A 105 76.55 -24.83 10.80
CA HIS A 105 77.53 -25.70 10.13
C HIS A 105 77.29 -27.20 10.38
N ASN A 106 76.42 -27.56 11.30
CA ASN A 106 76.11 -28.95 11.63
C ASN A 106 75.20 -29.56 10.52
N PRO A 107 75.66 -30.64 9.84
CA PRO A 107 74.92 -31.26 8.75
C PRO A 107 73.53 -31.77 9.17
N LYS A 108 73.36 -32.23 10.37
CA LYS A 108 72.09 -32.70 10.90
C LYS A 108 71.10 -31.51 11.06
N GLU A 109 71.59 -30.43 11.66
CA GLU A 109 70.78 -29.23 11.85
C GLU A 109 70.37 -28.57 10.49
N LEU A 110 71.26 -28.63 9.49
CA LEU A 110 70.93 -28.18 8.12
C LEU A 110 69.82 -29.02 7.47
N GLN A 111 69.88 -30.35 7.68
CA GLN A 111 68.80 -31.24 7.20
C GLN A 111 67.47 -30.96 7.88
N GLU A 112 67.49 -30.72 9.19
CA GLU A 112 66.26 -30.37 9.95
C GLU A 112 65.71 -29.02 9.48
N LEU A 113 66.51 -27.98 9.28
CA LEU A 113 66.10 -26.72 8.72
C LEU A 113 65.56 -26.78 7.28
N GLN A 114 66.16 -27.65 6.45
CA GLN A 114 65.63 -27.91 5.10
C GLN A 114 64.26 -28.56 5.15
N ALA A 115 64.05 -29.57 5.98
CA ALA A 115 62.78 -30.21 6.16
C ALA A 115 61.70 -29.25 6.70
N GLU A 116 62.07 -28.36 7.65
CA GLU A 116 61.21 -27.32 8.16
C GLU A 116 60.83 -26.30 7.06
N ALA A 117 61.80 -25.81 6.27
CA ALA A 117 61.54 -24.90 5.17
C ALA A 117 60.61 -25.50 4.13
N GLU A 118 60.76 -26.78 3.77
CA GLU A 118 59.83 -27.43 2.85
C GLU A 118 58.42 -27.58 3.44
N ALA A 119 58.30 -27.88 4.76
CA ALA A 119 56.99 -27.93 5.40
C ALA A 119 56.30 -26.58 5.44
N LEU A 120 57.06 -25.51 5.75
CA LEU A 120 56.52 -24.14 5.73
C LEU A 120 56.09 -23.70 4.34
N ARG A 121 56.84 -24.07 3.29
CA ARG A 121 56.44 -23.78 1.87
C ARG A 121 55.16 -24.47 1.49
N ARG A 122 55.00 -25.77 1.82
CA ARG A 122 53.74 -26.50 1.58
C ARG A 122 52.58 -25.86 2.31
N HIS A 123 52.79 -25.44 3.58
CA HIS A 123 51.74 -24.77 4.34
C HIS A 123 51.41 -23.41 3.81
N LEU A 124 52.41 -22.60 3.34
CA LEU A 124 52.18 -21.31 2.72
C LEU A 124 51.32 -21.48 1.46
N ALA A 125 51.57 -22.45 0.60
CA ALA A 125 50.75 -22.70 -0.60
C ALA A 125 49.27 -22.92 -0.23
N ILE A 126 48.99 -23.72 0.83
CA ILE A 126 47.62 -23.95 1.31
C ILE A 126 46.96 -22.64 1.80
N LEU A 127 47.72 -21.79 2.49
CA LEU A 127 47.18 -20.51 2.98
C LEU A 127 46.95 -19.50 1.84
N GLU A 128 47.80 -19.52 0.82
CA GLU A 128 47.63 -18.69 -0.38
C GLU A 128 46.42 -19.14 -1.20
N ASP A 129 46.18 -20.42 -1.37
CA ASP A 129 44.99 -20.96 -2.00
C ASP A 129 43.72 -20.52 -1.23
N ARG A 130 43.77 -20.63 0.10
CA ARG A 130 42.66 -20.17 0.96
C ARG A 130 42.42 -18.65 0.85
N LEU A 131 43.47 -17.85 0.74
CA LEU A 131 43.35 -16.41 0.52
C LEU A 131 42.64 -16.11 -0.79
N LEU A 132 42.99 -16.82 -1.86
CA LEU A 132 42.31 -16.67 -3.15
C LEU A 132 40.81 -17.01 -3.07
N GLU A 133 40.45 -18.07 -2.34
CA GLU A 133 39.04 -18.40 -2.09
C GLU A 133 38.33 -17.29 -1.32
N MET A 134 38.95 -16.72 -0.27
CA MET A 134 38.35 -15.63 0.51
C MET A 134 38.23 -14.34 -0.28
N MET A 135 39.17 -14.05 -1.17
CA MET A 135 39.10 -12.91 -2.09
C MET A 135 37.89 -13.04 -3.02
N GLN A 136 37.69 -14.21 -3.63
CA GLN A 136 36.53 -14.46 -4.48
C GLN A 136 35.21 -14.30 -3.72
N ILE A 137 35.11 -14.83 -2.51
CA ILE A 137 33.93 -14.69 -1.66
C ILE A 137 33.68 -13.21 -1.32
N ALA A 138 34.72 -12.43 -1.08
CA ALA A 138 34.60 -11.01 -0.78
C ALA A 138 34.12 -10.20 -2.02
N GLU A 139 34.66 -10.50 -3.19
CA GLU A 139 34.24 -9.88 -4.47
C GLU A 139 32.76 -10.20 -4.81
N ASP A 140 32.36 -11.46 -4.62
CA ASP A 140 30.97 -11.87 -4.84
C ASP A 140 30.02 -11.17 -3.84
N ALA A 141 30.41 -11.06 -2.56
CA ALA A 141 29.65 -10.37 -1.55
C ALA A 141 29.55 -8.85 -1.81
N GLU A 142 30.62 -8.23 -2.32
CA GLU A 142 30.61 -6.81 -2.72
C GLU A 142 29.62 -6.58 -3.88
N THR A 143 29.67 -7.43 -4.90
CA THR A 143 28.77 -7.37 -6.04
C THR A 143 27.30 -7.56 -5.59
N ALA A 144 27.06 -8.51 -4.68
CA ALA A 144 25.74 -8.76 -4.14
C ALA A 144 25.22 -7.56 -3.33
N ALA A 145 26.06 -6.94 -2.49
CA ALA A 145 25.72 -5.76 -1.69
C ALA A 145 25.38 -4.55 -2.58
N GLN A 146 26.21 -4.28 -3.60
CA GLN A 146 25.94 -3.22 -4.58
C GLN A 146 24.63 -3.45 -5.32
N GLY A 147 24.37 -4.68 -5.76
CA GLY A 147 23.12 -5.05 -6.41
C GLY A 147 21.88 -4.95 -5.50
N ALA A 148 22.02 -5.29 -4.23
CA ALA A 148 20.94 -5.14 -3.25
C ALA A 148 20.65 -3.68 -2.92
N GLN A 149 21.68 -2.86 -2.80
CA GLN A 149 21.56 -1.42 -2.59
C GLN A 149 20.87 -0.72 -3.78
N ALA A 150 21.27 -1.05 -5.01
CA ALA A 150 20.62 -0.50 -6.21
C ALA A 150 19.12 -0.87 -6.28
N ARG A 151 18.76 -2.10 -5.89
CA ARG A 151 17.36 -2.52 -5.81
C ARG A 151 16.58 -1.76 -4.74
N LEU A 152 17.19 -1.45 -3.61
CA LEU A 152 16.58 -0.60 -2.57
C LEU A 152 16.30 0.80 -3.09
N GLU A 153 17.27 1.43 -3.73
CA GLU A 153 17.12 2.77 -4.31
C GLU A 153 16.00 2.84 -5.36
N LEU A 154 15.92 1.83 -6.24
CA LEU A 154 14.81 1.72 -7.18
C LEU A 154 13.46 1.56 -6.48
N ALA A 155 13.38 0.70 -5.47
CA ALA A 155 12.14 0.48 -4.73
C ALA A 155 11.70 1.75 -3.97
N GLU A 156 12.62 2.51 -3.40
CA GLU A 156 12.33 3.80 -2.74
C GLU A 156 11.89 4.86 -3.75
N ALA A 157 12.53 4.96 -4.91
CA ALA A 157 12.14 5.89 -5.96
C ALA A 157 10.74 5.58 -6.52
N ASP A 158 10.45 4.30 -6.82
CA ASP A 158 9.15 3.85 -7.29
C ASP A 158 8.07 4.09 -6.24
N SER A 159 8.37 3.82 -4.97
CA SER A 159 7.45 4.07 -3.84
C SER A 159 7.13 5.55 -3.70
N SER A 160 8.13 6.42 -3.75
CA SER A 160 7.96 7.88 -3.67
C SER A 160 7.11 8.43 -4.82
N GLY A 161 7.36 7.97 -6.05
CA GLY A 161 6.57 8.34 -7.23
C GLY A 161 5.10 7.92 -7.10
N ARG A 162 4.86 6.67 -6.68
CA ARG A 162 3.53 6.12 -6.43
C ARG A 162 2.80 6.86 -5.31
N GLU A 163 3.47 7.08 -4.19
CA GLU A 163 2.94 7.79 -3.03
C GLU A 163 2.48 9.22 -3.39
N SER A 164 3.25 9.93 -4.21
CA SER A 164 2.87 11.26 -4.70
C SER A 164 1.58 11.22 -5.53
N GLY A 165 1.44 10.22 -6.42
CA GLY A 165 0.23 10.00 -7.20
C GLY A 165 -1.00 9.67 -6.34
N LEU A 166 -0.83 8.75 -5.39
CA LEU A 166 -1.89 8.34 -4.47
C LEU A 166 -2.33 9.46 -3.54
N LYS A 167 -1.42 10.31 -3.05
CA LYS A 167 -1.75 11.49 -2.25
C LYS A 167 -2.64 12.47 -3.03
N LYS A 168 -2.35 12.72 -4.31
CA LYS A 168 -3.19 13.57 -5.17
C LYS A 168 -4.57 12.95 -5.40
N GLN A 169 -4.64 11.65 -5.62
CA GLN A 169 -5.92 10.94 -5.76
C GLN A 169 -6.74 11.02 -4.47
N ARG A 170 -6.12 10.83 -3.31
CA ARG A 170 -6.77 10.97 -2.01
C ARG A 170 -7.36 12.37 -1.83
N GLU A 171 -6.58 13.42 -2.12
CA GLU A 171 -7.04 14.80 -2.04
C GLU A 171 -8.24 15.06 -2.97
N THR A 172 -8.16 14.61 -4.22
CA THR A 172 -9.26 14.74 -5.17
C THR A 172 -10.54 14.03 -4.69
N LEU A 173 -10.40 12.81 -4.15
CA LEU A 173 -11.53 12.03 -3.63
C LEU A 173 -12.12 12.68 -2.37
N THR A 174 -11.30 13.29 -1.51
CA THR A 174 -11.77 14.01 -0.33
C THR A 174 -12.63 15.23 -0.74
N VAL A 175 -12.15 16.05 -1.67
CA VAL A 175 -12.91 17.19 -2.20
C VAL A 175 -14.22 16.74 -2.86
N LEU A 176 -14.19 15.64 -3.60
CA LEU A 176 -15.39 15.07 -4.23
C LEU A 176 -16.42 14.59 -3.19
N LEU A 177 -15.95 13.99 -2.10
CA LEU A 177 -16.83 13.56 -1.00
C LEU A 177 -17.47 14.74 -0.30
N ASP A 178 -16.73 15.84 -0.09
CA ASP A 178 -17.28 17.07 0.50
C ASP A 178 -18.37 17.65 -0.41
N GLN A 179 -18.14 17.71 -1.72
CA GLN A 179 -19.15 18.18 -2.70
C GLN A 179 -20.41 17.28 -2.68
N HIS A 180 -20.23 15.98 -2.69
CA HIS A 180 -21.38 15.05 -2.62
C HIS A 180 -22.11 15.10 -1.28
N ALA A 181 -21.42 15.43 -0.17
CA ALA A 181 -22.07 15.65 1.12
C ALA A 181 -22.99 16.88 1.07
N GLU A 182 -22.54 17.99 0.48
CA GLU A 182 -23.36 19.18 0.28
C GLU A 182 -24.56 18.90 -0.65
N GLU A 183 -24.34 18.18 -1.77
CA GLU A 183 -25.42 17.76 -2.67
C GLU A 183 -26.44 16.88 -1.96
N ARG A 184 -25.97 15.98 -1.09
CA ARG A 184 -26.81 15.12 -0.27
C ARG A 184 -27.69 15.90 0.69
N GLU A 185 -27.11 16.86 1.41
CA GLU A 185 -27.88 17.75 2.31
C GLU A 185 -28.95 18.53 1.53
N ALA A 186 -28.59 19.07 0.37
CA ALA A 186 -29.53 19.77 -0.50
C ALA A 186 -30.66 18.84 -0.99
N ALA A 187 -30.34 17.61 -1.34
CA ALA A 187 -31.33 16.61 -1.77
C ALA A 187 -32.27 16.20 -0.61
N GLU A 188 -31.79 16.14 0.63
CA GLU A 188 -32.63 15.83 1.80
C GLU A 188 -33.65 16.93 2.13
N VAL A 189 -33.34 18.20 1.85
CA VAL A 189 -34.26 19.33 2.15
C VAL A 189 -35.63 19.14 1.49
N GLY A 190 -35.68 18.58 0.29
CA GLY A 190 -36.91 18.32 -0.47
C GLY A 190 -37.66 17.04 -0.08
N VAL A 191 -37.13 16.20 0.81
CA VAL A 191 -37.70 14.91 1.20
C VAL A 191 -38.47 15.06 2.51
N ARG A 192 -39.65 14.41 2.59
CA ARG A 192 -40.44 14.36 3.83
C ARG A 192 -39.74 13.50 4.87
N PRO A 193 -39.81 13.81 6.17
CA PRO A 193 -39.17 13.02 7.22
C PRO A 193 -39.56 11.52 7.20
N GLU A 194 -40.85 11.23 7.00
CA GLU A 194 -41.34 9.86 6.93
C GLU A 194 -40.80 9.09 5.71
N ASP A 195 -40.57 9.77 4.57
CA ASP A 195 -40.01 9.17 3.37
C ASP A 195 -38.51 8.90 3.54
N LEU A 196 -37.82 9.78 4.23
CA LEU A 196 -36.40 9.64 4.55
C LEU A 196 -36.15 8.46 5.54
N GLU A 197 -37.01 8.30 6.52
CA GLU A 197 -36.94 7.15 7.42
C GLU A 197 -37.17 5.84 6.67
N LEU A 198 -38.20 5.80 5.80
CA LEU A 198 -38.43 4.63 4.95
C LEU A 198 -37.24 4.33 4.05
N TYR A 199 -36.68 5.36 3.39
CA TYR A 199 -35.51 5.24 2.55
C TYR A 199 -34.30 4.66 3.33
N ARG A 200 -33.99 5.22 4.48
CA ARG A 200 -32.90 4.74 5.37
C ARG A 200 -33.13 3.31 5.82
N SER A 201 -34.37 2.91 6.10
CA SER A 201 -34.70 1.54 6.48
C SER A 201 -34.49 0.52 5.39
N LEU A 202 -34.63 0.93 4.13
CA LEU A 202 -34.43 0.09 2.94
C LEU A 202 -32.98 0.06 2.47
N ARG A 203 -32.23 1.15 2.68
CA ARG A 203 -30.81 1.25 2.33
C ARG A 203 -29.94 0.73 3.48
N LYS A 204 -29.60 -0.57 3.42
CA LYS A 204 -28.92 -1.28 4.53
C LYS A 204 -27.38 -1.27 4.47
N GLY A 205 -26.78 -0.54 3.55
CA GLY A 205 -25.32 -0.47 3.42
C GLY A 205 -24.86 0.17 2.12
N PRO A 206 -23.54 0.36 1.96
CA PRO A 206 -22.94 0.89 0.73
C PRO A 206 -23.41 0.11 -0.51
N GLY A 207 -23.72 0.83 -1.60
CA GLY A 207 -24.19 0.24 -2.86
C GLY A 207 -25.60 -0.34 -2.83
N SER A 208 -26.29 -0.36 -1.68
CA SER A 208 -27.64 -0.91 -1.61
C SER A 208 -28.70 0.07 -2.17
N LEU A 209 -29.68 -0.45 -2.91
CA LEU A 209 -30.74 0.33 -3.52
C LEU A 209 -32.00 0.32 -2.65
N ALA A 210 -32.48 1.50 -2.26
CA ALA A 210 -33.79 1.69 -1.63
C ALA A 210 -34.88 2.00 -2.66
N VAL A 211 -34.50 2.67 -3.75
CA VAL A 211 -35.39 3.05 -4.88
C VAL A 211 -34.99 2.27 -6.11
N ALA A 212 -35.96 1.68 -6.78
CA ALA A 212 -35.78 0.98 -8.05
C ALA A 212 -36.53 1.71 -9.16
N GLU A 213 -35.91 1.89 -10.31
CA GLU A 213 -36.56 2.45 -11.48
C GLU A 213 -37.51 1.43 -12.12
N MET A 214 -38.62 1.92 -12.64
CA MET A 214 -39.50 1.12 -13.48
C MET A 214 -39.00 1.21 -14.92
N GLN A 215 -38.47 0.11 -15.44
CA GLN A 215 -37.99 -0.01 -16.82
C GLN A 215 -38.80 -1.09 -17.56
N ASP A 216 -39.34 -0.76 -18.73
CA ASP A 216 -40.12 -1.69 -19.57
C ASP A 216 -41.16 -2.48 -18.78
N ASP A 217 -41.90 -1.77 -17.91
CA ASP A 217 -42.92 -2.35 -17.04
C ASP A 217 -42.42 -3.33 -15.98
N THR A 218 -41.10 -3.36 -15.74
CA THR A 218 -40.46 -4.21 -14.73
C THR A 218 -39.76 -3.38 -13.64
N CYS A 219 -39.51 -3.99 -12.51
CA CYS A 219 -38.67 -3.41 -11.45
C CYS A 219 -37.19 -3.64 -11.78
N SER A 220 -36.38 -2.58 -11.99
CA SER A 220 -34.96 -2.67 -12.35
C SER A 220 -34.10 -3.41 -11.31
N ALA A 221 -34.56 -3.48 -10.06
CA ALA A 221 -33.78 -4.11 -8.98
C ALA A 221 -34.02 -5.63 -8.83
N CYS A 222 -35.17 -6.17 -9.28
CA CYS A 222 -35.48 -7.59 -9.12
C CYS A 222 -36.09 -8.24 -10.40
N GLY A 223 -36.29 -7.47 -11.46
CA GLY A 223 -36.78 -7.96 -12.74
C GLY A 223 -38.27 -8.37 -12.77
N VAL A 224 -39.01 -8.24 -11.68
CA VAL A 224 -40.43 -8.65 -11.64
C VAL A 224 -41.27 -7.69 -12.47
N SER A 225 -42.20 -8.22 -13.25
CA SER A 225 -43.20 -7.44 -14.02
C SER A 225 -44.21 -6.80 -13.07
N LEU A 226 -44.53 -5.54 -13.30
CA LEU A 226 -45.46 -4.76 -12.50
C LEU A 226 -46.87 -4.84 -13.10
N SER A 227 -47.88 -4.96 -12.23
CA SER A 227 -49.27 -4.93 -12.69
C SER A 227 -49.63 -3.57 -13.29
N ALA A 228 -50.64 -3.52 -14.17
CA ALA A 228 -51.09 -2.29 -14.82
C ALA A 228 -51.51 -1.23 -13.79
N SER A 229 -52.14 -1.62 -12.68
CA SER A 229 -52.49 -0.72 -11.59
C SER A 229 -51.26 -0.15 -10.91
N ALA A 230 -50.28 -1.00 -10.57
CA ALA A 230 -49.02 -0.54 -9.92
C ALA A 230 -48.26 0.43 -10.81
N ARG A 231 -48.19 0.17 -12.14
CA ARG A 231 -47.55 1.07 -13.11
C ARG A 231 -48.24 2.44 -13.16
N GLN A 232 -49.57 2.44 -13.19
CA GLN A 232 -50.35 3.69 -13.20
C GLN A 232 -50.13 4.46 -11.88
N GLU A 233 -50.13 3.80 -10.74
CA GLU A 233 -49.89 4.42 -9.43
C GLU A 233 -48.49 5.00 -9.33
N VAL A 234 -47.43 4.32 -9.81
CA VAL A 234 -46.06 4.83 -9.84
C VAL A 234 -45.93 6.09 -10.70
N ARG A 235 -46.63 6.16 -11.83
CA ARG A 235 -46.58 7.31 -12.75
C ARG A 235 -47.38 8.52 -12.28
N SER A 236 -48.53 8.31 -11.66
CA SER A 236 -49.49 9.38 -11.35
C SER A 236 -49.74 9.61 -9.86
N GLY A 237 -49.20 8.76 -8.99
CA GLY A 237 -49.61 8.77 -7.59
C GLY A 237 -48.84 9.75 -6.71
N PRO A 238 -49.55 10.40 -5.77
CA PRO A 238 -48.92 11.22 -4.75
C PRO A 238 -48.23 10.37 -3.65
N SER A 239 -48.37 9.04 -3.72
CA SER A 239 -47.89 8.10 -2.70
C SER A 239 -46.65 7.35 -3.17
N LEU A 240 -45.81 6.93 -2.23
CA LEU A 240 -44.69 6.03 -2.52
C LEU A 240 -45.23 4.61 -2.73
N ILE A 241 -44.99 4.06 -3.91
CA ILE A 241 -45.34 2.68 -4.27
C ILE A 241 -44.12 1.79 -4.08
N ARG A 242 -44.32 0.64 -3.49
CA ARG A 242 -43.23 -0.35 -3.25
C ARG A 242 -43.42 -1.58 -4.13
N CYS A 243 -42.31 -2.09 -4.64
CA CYS A 243 -42.31 -3.37 -5.32
C CYS A 243 -42.75 -4.49 -4.38
N ARG A 244 -43.80 -5.28 -4.78
CA ARG A 244 -44.33 -6.36 -3.95
C ARG A 244 -43.30 -7.50 -3.73
N GLN A 245 -42.37 -7.67 -4.67
CA GLN A 245 -41.37 -8.74 -4.60
C GLN A 245 -40.15 -8.36 -3.74
N CYS A 246 -39.53 -7.21 -3.98
CA CYS A 246 -38.26 -6.82 -3.32
C CYS A 246 -38.41 -5.71 -2.28
N GLY A 247 -39.60 -5.13 -2.16
CA GLY A 247 -39.91 -4.10 -1.15
C GLY A 247 -39.36 -2.72 -1.44
N ARG A 248 -38.55 -2.51 -2.48
CA ARG A 248 -37.95 -1.22 -2.85
C ARG A 248 -39.02 -0.24 -3.34
N ILE A 249 -38.78 1.05 -3.13
CA ILE A 249 -39.62 2.13 -3.64
C ILE A 249 -39.51 2.16 -5.16
N LEU A 250 -40.64 2.22 -5.85
CA LEU A 250 -40.66 2.30 -7.31
C LEU A 250 -40.66 3.77 -7.76
N TYR A 251 -39.85 4.06 -8.77
CA TYR A 251 -39.74 5.36 -9.43
C TYR A 251 -39.97 5.18 -10.94
N ALA A 252 -40.67 6.09 -11.55
CA ALA A 252 -40.79 6.22 -13.01
C ALA A 252 -40.16 7.55 -13.43
N SER A 253 -39.28 7.48 -14.43
CA SER A 253 -38.70 8.66 -15.11
C SER A 253 -39.73 9.36 -16.00
#